data_b099b8ef23cba1fad746ba793f11f11a
#
_entry.id   b099b8ef23cba1fad746ba793f11f11a
#
_cell.length_a   1.000
_cell.length_b   1.000
_cell.length_c   1.000
_cell.angle_alpha   90.00
_cell.angle_beta   90.00
_cell.angle_gamma   90.00
#
_symmetry.space_group_name_H-M   'P 1'
#
loop_
_entity.id
_entity.type
_entity.pdbx_description
1 polymer ?
#
loop_
_entity_poly.entity_id
_entity_poly.type
_entity_poly.pdbx_seq_one_letter_code
_entity_poly.pdbx_strand_id
1 'polypeptide(L)'
;MRAIMEQRRRMLTKEEVEKDSALIMSQLEQMSAFVEAQTVLMYYPVHNEVDLRPLLAKYQGQKTFLFPVTHRHSMEVRPYDGEDMMRKGRLGVPEPQTPTFKGHIDLMLVPGVVFDQHRHRIGRGGGYYDRFLSKHPTSIKYGVCYGFQLKKHDVPHWLHDHKMDRVITPQQSIG
;
A
#
# COMPACT_ATOMS: atom_id res chain seq x y z
N MET A 1 16.59 12.24 1.39
CA MET A 1 15.10 12.30 1.39
C MET A 1 14.47 11.09 2.07
N ARG A 2 14.73 9.86 1.61
CA ARG A 2 14.16 8.63 2.23
C ARG A 2 14.39 8.54 3.73
N ALA A 3 15.64 8.64 4.18
CA ALA A 3 15.99 8.49 5.60
C ALA A 3 15.24 9.49 6.51
N ILE A 4 15.13 10.75 6.07
CA ILE A 4 14.41 11.79 6.82
C ILE A 4 12.91 11.44 6.94
N MET A 5 12.28 10.98 5.86
CA MET A 5 10.87 10.63 5.89
C MET A 5 10.59 9.38 6.73
N GLU A 6 11.45 8.38 6.63
CA GLU A 6 11.34 7.17 7.45
C GLU A 6 11.54 7.47 8.93
N GLN A 7 12.52 8.31 9.27
CA GLN A 7 12.73 8.75 10.65
C GLN A 7 11.51 9.50 11.18
N ARG A 8 10.98 10.47 10.42
CA ARG A 8 9.78 11.22 10.81
C ARG A 8 8.58 10.30 11.04
N ARG A 9 8.40 9.32 10.19
CA ARG A 9 7.32 8.33 10.34
C ARG A 9 7.48 7.49 11.60
N ARG A 10 8.70 7.05 11.90
CA ARG A 10 8.98 6.25 13.11
C ARG A 10 8.72 7.02 14.42
N MET A 11 8.73 8.35 14.37
CA MET A 11 8.45 9.21 15.54
C MET A 11 6.95 9.42 15.79
N LEU A 12 6.07 8.99 14.89
CA LEU A 12 4.63 9.08 15.11
C LEU A 12 4.21 8.24 16.32
N THR A 13 3.31 8.77 17.13
CA THR A 13 2.70 8.03 18.22
C THR A 13 1.68 7.03 17.69
N LYS A 14 1.33 6.05 18.52
CA LYS A 14 0.28 5.08 18.18
C LYS A 14 -1.04 5.78 17.87
N GLU A 15 -1.40 6.78 18.69
CA GLU A 15 -2.62 7.58 18.51
C GLU A 15 -2.63 8.33 17.17
N GLU A 16 -1.49 8.91 16.79
CA GLU A 16 -1.36 9.59 15.50
C GLU A 16 -1.53 8.62 14.33
N VAL A 17 -0.90 7.46 14.40
CA VAL A 17 -1.05 6.41 13.38
C VAL A 17 -2.51 5.96 13.27
N GLU A 18 -3.16 5.67 14.38
CA GLU A 18 -4.57 5.21 14.40
C GLU A 18 -5.51 6.27 13.85
N LYS A 19 -5.35 7.53 14.29
CA LYS A 19 -6.19 8.66 13.83
C LYS A 19 -6.03 8.89 12.34
N ASP A 20 -4.81 9.01 11.87
CA ASP A 20 -4.53 9.31 10.45
C ASP A 20 -4.92 8.13 9.54
N SER A 21 -4.71 6.90 9.99
CA SER A 21 -5.15 5.72 9.27
C SER A 21 -6.68 5.66 9.15
N ALA A 22 -7.40 6.01 10.21
CA ALA A 22 -8.86 6.07 10.19
C ALA A 22 -9.39 7.11 9.20
N LEU A 23 -8.74 8.28 9.11
CA LEU A 23 -9.11 9.31 8.14
C LEU A 23 -8.91 8.84 6.69
N ILE A 24 -7.82 8.14 6.42
CA ILE A 24 -7.56 7.55 5.10
C ILE A 24 -8.58 6.47 4.77
N MET A 25 -8.85 5.56 5.70
CA MET A 25 -9.86 4.50 5.50
C MET A 25 -11.24 5.08 5.23
N SER A 26 -11.63 6.14 5.95
CA SER A 26 -12.91 6.82 5.73
C SER A 26 -13.04 7.40 4.32
N GLN A 27 -11.98 7.99 3.78
CA GLN A 27 -11.96 8.45 2.39
C GLN A 27 -12.03 7.28 1.40
N LEU A 28 -11.21 6.26 1.63
CA LEU A 28 -11.10 5.10 0.73
C LEU A 28 -12.43 4.36 0.59
N GLU A 29 -13.14 4.16 1.70
CA GLU A 29 -14.42 3.46 1.73
C GLU A 29 -15.54 4.15 0.93
N GLN A 30 -15.39 5.43 0.61
CA GLN A 30 -16.32 6.20 -0.22
C GLN A 30 -15.93 6.25 -1.70
N MET A 31 -14.74 5.78 -2.06
CA MET A 31 -14.27 5.79 -3.43
C MET A 31 -14.83 4.59 -4.21
N SER A 32 -15.36 4.85 -5.41
CA SER A 32 -15.94 3.79 -6.25
C SER A 32 -14.96 2.65 -6.52
N ALA A 33 -13.68 2.96 -6.73
CA ALA A 33 -12.65 1.95 -6.95
C ALA A 33 -12.54 0.95 -5.80
N PHE A 34 -12.72 1.39 -4.55
CA PHE A 34 -12.74 0.50 -3.39
C PHE A 34 -14.09 -0.20 -3.24
N VAL A 35 -15.18 0.54 -3.38
CA VAL A 35 -16.55 0.00 -3.22
C VAL A 35 -16.78 -1.15 -4.20
N GLU A 36 -16.38 -1.00 -5.44
CA GLU A 36 -16.58 -1.97 -6.52
C GLU A 36 -15.54 -3.09 -6.53
N ALA A 37 -14.36 -2.87 -5.93
CA ALA A 37 -13.30 -3.86 -5.92
C ALA A 37 -13.70 -5.13 -5.16
N GLN A 38 -13.52 -6.27 -5.79
CA GLN A 38 -13.64 -7.58 -5.15
C GLN A 38 -12.29 -8.09 -4.64
N THR A 39 -11.21 -7.77 -5.34
CA THR A 39 -9.83 -8.10 -4.98
C THR A 39 -9.04 -6.83 -4.71
N VAL A 40 -8.47 -6.74 -3.51
CA VAL A 40 -7.71 -5.57 -3.05
C VAL A 40 -6.34 -6.02 -2.55
N LEU A 41 -5.27 -5.53 -3.20
CA LEU A 41 -3.92 -5.71 -2.69
C LEU A 41 -3.67 -4.72 -1.55
N MET A 42 -3.30 -5.27 -0.41
CA MET A 42 -2.90 -4.54 0.79
C MET A 42 -1.38 -4.63 0.97
N TYR A 43 -0.86 -3.91 1.92
CA TYR A 43 0.48 -4.13 2.47
C TYR A 43 0.37 -4.33 3.99
N TYR A 44 1.28 -5.09 4.56
CA TYR A 44 1.38 -5.24 6.01
C TYR A 44 2.20 -4.06 6.55
N PRO A 45 1.63 -3.19 7.40
CA PRO A 45 2.31 -1.97 7.83
C PRO A 45 3.52 -2.27 8.70
N VAL A 46 4.63 -1.59 8.43
CA VAL A 46 5.85 -1.64 9.24
C VAL A 46 6.35 -0.22 9.51
N HIS A 47 7.05 -0.04 10.63
CA HIS A 47 7.63 1.25 10.99
C HIS A 47 6.63 2.42 10.90
N ASN A 48 5.48 2.25 11.52
CA ASN A 48 4.39 3.23 11.56
C ASN A 48 3.83 3.62 10.18
N GLU A 49 3.88 2.75 9.18
CA GLU A 49 3.10 2.96 7.96
C GLU A 49 1.61 3.09 8.29
N VAL A 50 0.88 3.76 7.41
CA VAL A 50 -0.60 3.84 7.52
C VAL A 50 -1.15 2.42 7.65
N ASP A 51 -1.95 2.19 8.67
CA ASP A 51 -2.48 0.87 8.99
C ASP A 51 -3.91 0.72 8.49
N LEU A 52 -4.06 -0.02 7.40
CA LEU A 52 -5.36 -0.30 6.77
C LEU A 52 -5.94 -1.67 7.19
N ARG A 53 -5.28 -2.38 8.10
CA ARG A 53 -5.74 -3.73 8.53
C ARG A 53 -7.14 -3.76 9.14
N PRO A 54 -7.67 -2.70 9.79
CA PRO A 54 -9.07 -2.71 10.22
C PRO A 54 -10.08 -3.00 9.11
N LEU A 55 -9.75 -2.73 7.84
CA LEU A 55 -10.60 -3.08 6.71
C LEU A 55 -10.77 -4.59 6.51
N LEU A 56 -9.78 -5.40 6.96
CA LEU A 56 -9.82 -6.86 6.80
C LEU A 56 -11.03 -7.46 7.52
N ALA A 57 -11.24 -7.11 8.79
CA ALA A 57 -12.38 -7.59 9.56
C ALA A 57 -13.71 -6.99 9.05
N LYS A 58 -13.71 -5.70 8.70
CA LYS A 58 -14.92 -4.99 8.26
C LYS A 58 -15.49 -5.56 6.96
N TYR A 59 -14.63 -5.98 6.03
CA TYR A 59 -15.05 -6.49 4.72
C TYR A 59 -14.81 -7.98 4.54
N GLN A 60 -14.62 -8.71 5.64
CA GLN A 60 -14.48 -10.16 5.61
C GLN A 60 -15.70 -10.81 4.94
N GLY A 61 -15.44 -11.72 4.00
CA GLY A 61 -16.48 -12.38 3.22
C GLY A 61 -17.09 -11.55 2.08
N GLN A 62 -16.74 -10.25 1.99
CA GLN A 62 -17.20 -9.38 0.92
C GLN A 62 -16.12 -9.11 -0.12
N LYS A 63 -14.87 -9.02 0.31
CA LYS A 63 -13.71 -8.76 -0.53
C LYS A 63 -12.62 -9.79 -0.27
N THR A 64 -11.84 -10.10 -1.29
CA THR A 64 -10.59 -10.85 -1.14
C THR A 64 -9.45 -9.87 -0.97
N PHE A 65 -8.82 -9.88 0.20
CA PHE A 65 -7.61 -9.09 0.45
C PHE A 65 -6.38 -9.93 0.16
N LEU A 66 -5.42 -9.32 -0.54
CA LEU A 66 -4.16 -9.93 -0.90
C LEU A 66 -3.02 -9.21 -0.18
N PHE A 67 -1.99 -9.96 0.20
CA PHE A 67 -0.74 -9.40 0.73
C PHE A 67 0.45 -9.90 -0.08
N PRO A 68 1.51 -9.08 -0.19
CA PRO A 68 2.70 -9.46 -0.91
C PRO A 68 3.50 -10.54 -0.18
N VAL A 69 4.08 -11.41 -0.96
CA VAL A 69 5.12 -12.37 -0.54
C VAL A 69 6.37 -12.05 -1.35
N THR A 70 7.44 -11.70 -0.67
CA THR A 70 8.68 -11.29 -1.33
C THR A 70 9.66 -12.44 -1.47
N HIS A 71 10.17 -12.61 -2.68
CA HIS A 71 11.28 -13.49 -3.01
C HIS A 71 12.56 -12.66 -3.21
N ARG A 72 13.66 -13.29 -3.57
CA ARG A 72 14.94 -12.58 -3.69
C ARG A 72 14.89 -11.42 -4.70
N HIS A 73 14.21 -11.61 -5.84
CA HIS A 73 14.15 -10.62 -6.94
C HIS A 73 12.73 -10.35 -7.44
N SER A 74 11.72 -10.91 -6.80
CA SER A 74 10.33 -10.80 -7.24
C SER A 74 9.36 -10.74 -6.07
N MET A 75 8.12 -10.41 -6.40
CA MET A 75 7.01 -10.38 -5.46
C MET A 75 5.82 -11.10 -6.08
N GLU A 76 5.17 -11.95 -5.31
CA GLU A 76 3.87 -12.51 -5.60
C GLU A 76 2.85 -12.02 -4.58
N VAL A 77 1.57 -12.32 -4.79
CA VAL A 77 0.51 -11.97 -3.84
C VAL A 77 -0.30 -13.21 -3.49
N ARG A 78 -0.76 -13.27 -2.23
CA ARG A 78 -1.55 -14.38 -1.71
C ARG A 78 -2.73 -13.86 -0.91
N PRO A 79 -3.89 -14.56 -0.95
CA PRO A 79 -5.05 -14.17 -0.16
C PRO A 79 -4.76 -14.21 1.36
N TYR A 80 -5.29 -13.22 2.04
CA TYR A 80 -5.33 -13.20 3.50
C TYR A 80 -6.46 -14.12 3.99
N ASP A 81 -6.12 -15.04 4.87
CA ASP A 81 -7.06 -15.99 5.48
C ASP A 81 -6.87 -16.06 7.01
N GLY A 82 -6.78 -14.90 7.63
CA GLY A 82 -6.61 -14.77 9.08
C GLY A 82 -5.14 -14.63 9.51
N GLU A 83 -4.93 -14.06 10.70
CA GLU A 83 -3.60 -13.83 11.26
C GLU A 83 -2.84 -15.13 11.56
N ASP A 84 -3.55 -16.20 11.88
CA ASP A 84 -2.97 -17.51 12.13
C ASP A 84 -2.35 -18.18 10.88
N MET A 85 -2.75 -17.70 9.69
CA MET A 85 -2.16 -18.10 8.40
C MET A 85 -1.00 -17.19 7.95
N MET A 86 -0.62 -16.21 8.76
CA MET A 86 0.50 -15.32 8.47
C MET A 86 1.78 -15.86 9.08
N ARG A 87 2.89 -15.77 8.37
CA ARG A 87 4.24 -16.13 8.85
C ARG A 87 5.23 -15.06 8.42
N LYS A 88 6.25 -14.84 9.25
CA LYS A 88 7.35 -13.94 8.91
C LYS A 88 8.03 -14.38 7.62
N GLY A 89 8.04 -13.48 6.65
CA GLY A 89 8.71 -13.70 5.39
C GLY A 89 10.19 -13.31 5.41
N ARG A 90 10.80 -13.33 4.23
CA ARG A 90 12.22 -13.06 4.02
C ARG A 90 12.68 -11.68 4.54
N LEU A 91 11.82 -10.67 4.46
CA LEU A 91 12.13 -9.32 4.93
C LEU A 91 11.64 -9.05 6.36
N GLY A 92 11.22 -10.08 7.09
CA GLY A 92 10.71 -9.96 8.44
C GLY A 92 9.26 -9.45 8.53
N VAL A 93 8.59 -9.28 7.39
CA VAL A 93 7.19 -8.84 7.30
C VAL A 93 6.29 -10.06 7.26
N PRO A 94 5.14 -10.07 7.98
CA PRO A 94 4.18 -11.15 7.89
C PRO A 94 3.65 -11.33 6.47
N GLU A 95 3.56 -12.59 6.03
CA GLU A 95 3.14 -12.98 4.69
C GLU A 95 2.13 -14.13 4.77
N PRO A 96 1.07 -14.13 3.93
CA PRO A 96 0.12 -15.24 3.88
C PRO A 96 0.77 -16.54 3.41
N GLN A 97 0.34 -17.67 3.99
CA GLN A 97 0.78 -19.02 3.61
C GLN A 97 -0.21 -19.70 2.65
N THR A 98 -1.21 -19.00 2.20
CA THR A 98 -2.17 -19.47 1.21
C THR A 98 -1.53 -19.60 -0.18
N PRO A 99 -2.15 -20.33 -1.12
CA PRO A 99 -1.64 -20.42 -2.49
C PRO A 99 -1.56 -19.06 -3.20
N THR A 100 -0.61 -18.92 -4.12
CA THR A 100 -0.45 -17.70 -4.94
C THR A 100 -1.74 -17.36 -5.68
N PHE A 101 -2.14 -16.08 -5.60
CA PHE A 101 -3.26 -15.55 -6.36
C PHE A 101 -2.80 -15.16 -7.77
N LYS A 102 -3.49 -15.68 -8.78
CA LYS A 102 -3.16 -15.45 -10.20
C LYS A 102 -4.23 -14.67 -10.97
N GLY A 103 -5.31 -14.30 -10.31
CA GLY A 103 -6.41 -13.54 -10.91
C GLY A 103 -6.11 -12.06 -11.09
N HIS A 104 -7.09 -11.33 -11.60
CA HIS A 104 -7.01 -9.87 -11.71
C HIS A 104 -7.12 -9.20 -10.34
N ILE A 105 -6.32 -8.19 -10.10
CA ILE A 105 -6.37 -7.37 -8.89
C ILE A 105 -7.08 -6.07 -9.24
N ASP A 106 -8.25 -5.84 -8.63
CA ASP A 106 -9.08 -4.69 -8.95
C ASP A 106 -8.48 -3.38 -8.45
N LEU A 107 -7.97 -3.39 -7.22
CA LEU A 107 -7.35 -2.22 -6.58
C LEU A 107 -6.08 -2.62 -5.85
N MET A 108 -5.03 -1.85 -6.06
CA MET A 108 -3.78 -1.99 -5.33
C MET A 108 -3.57 -0.79 -4.42
N LEU A 109 -3.43 -1.02 -3.12
CA LEU A 109 -3.04 -0.01 -2.13
C LEU A 109 -1.52 -0.09 -1.96
N VAL A 110 -0.83 0.93 -2.42
CA VAL A 110 0.64 0.89 -2.59
C VAL A 110 1.31 1.78 -1.55
N PRO A 111 2.18 1.20 -0.71
CA PRO A 111 2.95 1.99 0.25
C PRO A 111 4.09 2.73 -0.46
N GLY A 112 4.58 3.79 0.16
CA GLY A 112 5.75 4.51 -0.32
C GLY A 112 6.40 5.31 0.79
N VAL A 113 7.62 5.78 0.52
CA VAL A 113 8.35 6.65 1.44
C VAL A 113 8.01 8.11 1.14
N VAL A 114 7.92 8.46 -0.14
CA VAL A 114 7.57 9.81 -0.60
C VAL A 114 6.65 9.70 -1.82
N PHE A 115 5.70 10.60 -1.90
CA PHE A 115 4.88 10.83 -3.09
C PHE A 115 4.93 12.31 -3.48
N ASP A 116 4.62 12.63 -4.73
CA ASP A 116 4.48 14.02 -5.18
C ASP A 116 3.08 14.32 -5.72
N GLN A 117 2.83 15.57 -6.06
CA GLN A 117 1.53 16.01 -6.59
C GLN A 117 1.24 15.47 -8.00
N HIS A 118 2.25 14.97 -8.70
CA HIS A 118 2.10 14.29 -9.98
C HIS A 118 1.91 12.79 -9.82
N ARG A 119 1.82 12.31 -8.57
CA ARG A 119 1.58 10.92 -8.18
C ARG A 119 2.75 9.96 -8.47
N HIS A 120 3.97 10.51 -8.58
CA HIS A 120 5.17 9.69 -8.57
C HIS A 120 5.45 9.18 -7.16
N ARG A 121 6.13 8.05 -7.06
CA ARG A 121 6.38 7.35 -5.81
C ARG A 121 7.87 7.01 -5.67
N ILE A 122 8.40 7.27 -4.49
CA ILE A 122 9.69 6.72 -4.05
C ILE A 122 9.40 5.61 -3.03
N GLY A 123 9.81 4.40 -3.35
CA GLY A 123 9.78 3.26 -2.43
C GLY A 123 11.06 3.13 -1.61
N ARG A 124 11.22 1.97 -0.97
CA ARG A 124 12.37 1.69 -0.11
C ARG A 124 13.68 1.36 -0.84
N GLY A 125 13.63 1.21 -2.18
CA GLY A 125 14.80 0.97 -3.01
C GLY A 125 14.94 -0.46 -3.55
N GLY A 126 14.13 -1.42 -3.09
CA GLY A 126 14.17 -2.81 -3.58
C GLY A 126 13.54 -3.02 -4.96
N GLY A 127 12.73 -2.07 -5.43
CA GLY A 127 12.08 -2.14 -6.74
C GLY A 127 10.99 -3.20 -6.86
N TYR A 128 10.54 -3.82 -5.75
CA TYR A 128 9.54 -4.89 -5.76
C TYR A 128 8.21 -4.43 -6.34
N TYR A 129 7.71 -3.27 -5.89
CA TYR A 129 6.44 -2.73 -6.40
C TYR A 129 6.54 -2.30 -7.84
N ASP A 130 7.61 -1.63 -8.26
CA ASP A 130 7.74 -1.17 -9.65
C ASP A 130 7.76 -2.36 -10.61
N ARG A 131 8.47 -3.43 -10.29
CA ARG A 131 8.47 -4.67 -11.08
C ARG A 131 7.11 -5.36 -11.08
N PHE A 132 6.43 -5.41 -9.92
CA PHE A 132 5.12 -6.03 -9.82
C PHE A 132 4.05 -5.22 -10.56
N LEU A 133 4.03 -3.90 -10.40
CA LEU A 133 3.06 -3.01 -11.04
C LEU A 133 3.17 -3.06 -12.57
N SER A 134 4.38 -3.26 -13.11
CA SER A 134 4.58 -3.38 -14.56
C SER A 134 3.86 -4.59 -15.17
N LYS A 135 3.62 -5.62 -14.37
CA LYS A 135 2.90 -6.84 -14.79
C LYS A 135 1.38 -6.71 -14.63
N HIS A 136 0.90 -5.62 -14.03
CA HIS A 136 -0.52 -5.39 -13.75
C HIS A 136 -0.97 -4.01 -14.26
N PRO A 137 -0.84 -3.73 -15.57
CA PRO A 137 -1.08 -2.38 -16.12
C PRO A 137 -2.54 -1.93 -16.02
N THR A 138 -3.49 -2.87 -15.93
CA THR A 138 -4.93 -2.57 -15.87
C THR A 138 -5.49 -2.44 -14.46
N SER A 139 -4.70 -2.77 -13.43
CA SER A 139 -5.11 -2.62 -12.03
C SER A 139 -5.06 -1.16 -11.61
N ILE A 140 -6.06 -0.71 -10.84
CA ILE A 140 -6.07 0.63 -10.24
C ILE A 140 -5.05 0.67 -9.11
N LYS A 141 -4.25 1.74 -9.05
CA LYS A 141 -3.14 1.90 -8.11
C LYS A 141 -3.33 3.16 -7.27
N TYR A 142 -3.60 3.00 -5.98
CA TYR A 142 -3.72 4.10 -5.04
C TYR A 142 -2.54 4.11 -4.08
N GLY A 143 -1.77 5.20 -4.10
CA GLY A 143 -0.72 5.43 -3.11
C GLY A 143 -1.35 5.88 -1.79
N VAL A 144 -0.80 5.41 -0.69
CA VAL A 144 -1.28 5.72 0.67
C VAL A 144 -0.12 6.23 1.51
N CYS A 145 -0.27 7.41 2.11
CA CYS A 145 0.78 8.01 2.92
C CYS A 145 0.24 9.07 3.88
N TYR A 146 1.09 9.49 4.82
CA TYR A 146 0.81 10.67 5.65
C TYR A 146 1.05 11.97 4.88
N GLY A 147 0.44 13.06 5.33
CA GLY A 147 0.54 14.36 4.65
C GLY A 147 1.98 14.84 4.46
N PHE A 148 2.87 14.60 5.43
CA PHE A 148 4.27 15.01 5.32
C PHE A 148 5.07 14.23 4.25
N GLN A 149 4.58 13.07 3.82
CA GLN A 149 5.18 12.27 2.76
C GLN A 149 4.79 12.74 1.36
N LEU A 150 3.75 13.58 1.25
CA LEU A 150 3.30 14.18 -0.02
C LEU A 150 4.04 15.49 -0.26
N LYS A 151 4.86 15.54 -1.31
CA LYS A 151 5.66 16.71 -1.67
C LYS A 151 4.99 17.54 -2.75
N LYS A 152 5.15 18.87 -2.66
CA LYS A 152 4.67 19.81 -3.69
C LYS A 152 5.52 19.79 -4.95
N HIS A 153 6.78 19.43 -4.82
CA HIS A 153 7.74 19.36 -5.91
C HIS A 153 7.91 17.92 -6.39
N ASP A 154 8.28 17.77 -7.64
CA ASP A 154 8.53 16.47 -8.25
C ASP A 154 9.60 15.70 -7.48
N VAL A 155 9.34 14.43 -7.25
CA VAL A 155 10.35 13.52 -6.71
C VAL A 155 11.12 12.88 -7.88
N PRO A 156 12.38 12.51 -7.67
CA PRO A 156 13.13 11.78 -8.68
C PRO A 156 12.39 10.52 -9.12
N HIS A 157 12.19 10.37 -10.42
CA HIS A 157 11.52 9.22 -11.01
C HIS A 157 12.18 8.85 -12.34
N TRP A 158 11.97 7.61 -12.76
CA TRP A 158 12.47 7.09 -14.01
C TRP A 158 11.30 6.79 -14.97
N LEU A 159 11.59 6.68 -16.27
CA LEU A 159 10.57 6.43 -17.30
C LEU A 159 9.77 5.14 -17.06
N HIS A 160 10.37 4.16 -16.39
CA HIS A 160 9.70 2.89 -16.06
C HIS A 160 9.03 2.86 -14.69
N ASP A 161 9.11 3.96 -13.93
CA ASP A 161 8.39 4.08 -12.66
C ASP A 161 6.89 4.30 -12.93
N HIS A 162 6.05 3.63 -12.14
CA HIS A 162 4.62 3.71 -12.31
C HIS A 162 4.02 4.83 -11.47
N LYS A 163 3.30 5.74 -12.12
CA LYS A 163 2.45 6.70 -11.42
C LYS A 163 1.29 5.98 -10.75
N MET A 164 0.90 6.51 -9.58
CA MET A 164 -0.36 6.11 -8.96
C MET A 164 -1.53 6.77 -9.71
N ASP A 165 -2.67 6.10 -9.74
CA ASP A 165 -3.90 6.70 -10.24
C ASP A 165 -4.42 7.75 -9.24
N ARG A 166 -4.14 7.53 -7.96
CA ARG A 166 -4.48 8.46 -6.87
C ARG A 166 -3.49 8.33 -5.74
N VAL A 167 -3.31 9.41 -4.97
CA VAL A 167 -2.58 9.38 -3.69
C VAL A 167 -3.50 9.91 -2.60
N ILE A 168 -3.65 9.14 -1.51
CA ILE A 168 -4.52 9.44 -0.38
C ILE A 168 -3.68 9.77 0.84
N THR A 169 -3.96 10.93 1.44
CA THR A 169 -3.43 11.33 2.74
C THR A 169 -4.58 11.55 3.72
N PRO A 170 -4.33 11.72 5.03
CA PRO A 170 -5.39 11.99 5.98
C PRO A 170 -6.22 13.24 5.65
N GLN A 171 -5.62 14.24 4.98
CA GLN A 171 -6.25 15.52 4.71
C GLN A 171 -6.87 15.61 3.32
N GLN A 172 -6.39 14.84 2.36
CA GLN A 172 -6.81 14.96 0.95
C GLN A 172 -6.51 13.73 0.13
N SER A 173 -7.16 13.62 -1.01
CA SER A 173 -6.74 12.72 -2.08
C SER A 173 -6.50 13.51 -3.36
N ILE A 174 -5.47 13.13 -4.11
CA ILE A 174 -5.13 13.71 -5.40
C ILE A 174 -5.13 12.62 -6.48
N GLY A 175 -5.70 12.95 -7.65
CA GLY A 175 -5.79 11.96 -8.74
C GLY A 175 -6.49 12.48 -9.96
#